data_89cd6288c4b2cccc3526ccf37d948f43
#
_entry.id   89cd6288c4b2cccc3526ccf37d948f43
#
_cell.length_a   1.000
_cell.length_b   1.000
_cell.length_c   1.000
_cell.angle_alpha   90.00
_cell.angle_beta   90.00
_cell.angle_gamma   90.00
#
_symmetry.space_group_name_H-M   'P 1'
#
loop_
_entity.id
_entity.type
_entity.pdbx_description
1 polymer ?
#
loop_
_entity_poly.entity_id
_entity_poly.type
_entity_poly.pdbx_seq_one_letter_code
_entity_poly.pdbx_strand_id
1 'polypeptide(L)'
;KVVSDVTSVPFTYDYEFAEDQAAGEFKIALAVEGDAGAKASDEVTVMLKAPEQHLTCTISEPAEGAVFDLGATITIKGDATADIGSVSAAVLKVGGKTIAEVTNVPFTYEYAVAADQAEGALKIELAVEGDKGGSASSEVNVTVKKPAPQPGEGEMVDTRDNHVYRTVKIGDQTWMAENLAYLPSVNKPSATVGATVPLYFVLNYDGEDLAAAKATEEYKKYGVLYNWYGAMDQENAQGGSADAVPSGVQGICPAGWHLPSKAEWQVLEDYVASQLPPVKGNGWYNDLDGEWVFDEDCKNVWSALAGKEGWSDSNASQENPDLANGPRDTFGFNGIPAGQCWQTGSFSLSESSATFWTTDMQTQGSGYVVLNNLQYGLEYSKFGTQPQRGYSVRCLKD
;
A
#
# COMPACT_ATOMS: atom_id res chain seq x y z
N LYS A 1 -15.19 55.67 50.07
CA LYS A 1 -14.24 55.39 51.16
C LYS A 1 -13.04 56.30 50.99
N VAL A 2 -12.68 57.11 52.05
CA VAL A 2 -11.39 57.88 52.05
C VAL A 2 -10.28 56.86 52.14
N VAL A 3 -9.32 56.95 51.22
CA VAL A 3 -8.14 56.04 51.15
C VAL A 3 -6.86 56.69 51.72
N SER A 4 -6.78 58.02 51.66
CA SER A 4 -5.69 58.75 52.26
C SER A 4 -6.09 60.23 52.44
N ASP A 5 -5.56 60.90 53.50
CA ASP A 5 -5.53 62.34 53.66
C ASP A 5 -4.22 62.88 53.17
N VAL A 6 -4.29 63.84 52.24
CA VAL A 6 -3.08 64.42 51.59
C VAL A 6 -2.81 65.77 52.22
N THR A 7 -1.65 65.95 52.84
CA THR A 7 -1.29 67.15 53.58
C THR A 7 -0.42 68.16 52.80
N SER A 8 -0.01 67.79 51.56
CA SER A 8 0.79 68.66 50.69
C SER A 8 0.48 68.43 49.19
N VAL A 9 0.65 69.49 48.38
CA VAL A 9 0.50 69.41 46.93
C VAL A 9 1.81 69.86 46.28
N PRO A 10 2.24 69.28 45.14
CA PRO A 10 1.67 68.11 44.46
C PRO A 10 1.90 66.81 45.23
N PHE A 11 1.04 65.80 45.00
CA PHE A 11 1.16 64.51 45.65
C PHE A 11 1.05 63.39 44.61
N THR A 12 1.55 62.19 44.98
CA THR A 12 1.36 60.92 44.28
C THR A 12 0.80 59.92 45.31
N TYR A 13 -0.17 59.13 44.91
CA TYR A 13 -0.69 58.04 45.72
C TYR A 13 -0.91 56.79 44.87
N ASP A 14 -0.25 55.71 45.24
CA ASP A 14 -0.43 54.40 44.60
C ASP A 14 -1.56 53.65 45.28
N TYR A 15 -2.62 53.31 44.50
CA TYR A 15 -3.69 52.54 44.98
C TYR A 15 -3.65 51.10 44.43
N GLU A 16 -3.54 50.12 45.30
CA GLU A 16 -3.60 48.73 44.93
C GLU A 16 -5.06 48.23 44.97
N PHE A 17 -5.50 47.69 43.83
CA PHE A 17 -6.79 46.98 43.79
C PHE A 17 -6.69 45.62 44.42
N ALA A 18 -7.67 45.22 45.23
CA ALA A 18 -7.72 43.88 45.78
C ALA A 18 -7.95 42.86 44.64
N GLU A 19 -7.36 41.64 44.77
CA GLU A 19 -7.47 40.58 43.80
C GLU A 19 -8.92 40.18 43.50
N ASP A 20 -9.84 40.35 44.47
CA ASP A 20 -11.26 40.08 44.37
C ASP A 20 -12.08 41.31 43.95
N GLN A 21 -11.41 42.40 43.60
CA GLN A 21 -12.12 43.63 43.18
C GLN A 21 -12.88 43.39 41.87
N ALA A 22 -14.20 43.63 41.90
CA ALA A 22 -15.03 43.49 40.71
C ALA A 22 -14.58 44.44 39.59
N ALA A 23 -14.56 43.91 38.36
CA ALA A 23 -14.37 44.72 37.16
C ALA A 23 -15.51 45.73 36.98
N GLY A 24 -15.20 46.90 36.41
CA GLY A 24 -16.17 47.96 36.18
C GLY A 24 -15.60 49.32 36.34
N GLU A 25 -16.46 50.32 36.43
CA GLU A 25 -16.10 51.71 36.66
C GLU A 25 -15.63 51.91 38.10
N PHE A 26 -14.47 52.51 38.24
CA PHE A 26 -13.90 52.92 39.53
C PHE A 26 -13.66 54.39 39.52
N LYS A 27 -14.29 55.11 40.49
CA LYS A 27 -14.19 56.55 40.61
C LYS A 27 -13.17 56.94 41.64
N ILE A 28 -12.24 57.77 41.25
CA ILE A 28 -11.24 58.39 42.11
C ILE A 28 -11.58 59.86 42.24
N ALA A 29 -11.87 60.31 43.45
CA ALA A 29 -12.25 61.68 43.72
C ALA A 29 -11.21 62.32 44.68
N LEU A 30 -10.77 63.52 44.33
CA LEU A 30 -9.99 64.38 45.17
C LEU A 30 -10.88 65.54 45.69
N ALA A 31 -10.91 65.73 46.98
CA ALA A 31 -11.54 66.90 47.57
C ALA A 31 -10.52 67.68 48.41
N VAL A 32 -10.44 68.97 48.19
CA VAL A 32 -9.51 69.83 48.90
C VAL A 32 -10.32 70.98 49.64
N GLU A 33 -9.81 71.34 50.81
CA GLU A 33 -10.35 72.46 51.59
C GLU A 33 -9.24 73.42 51.97
N GLY A 34 -9.41 74.66 51.65
CA GLY A 34 -8.48 75.73 51.99
C GLY A 34 -8.70 76.33 53.36
N ASP A 35 -7.71 76.99 53.87
CA ASP A 35 -7.73 77.61 55.25
C ASP A 35 -8.94 78.56 55.52
N ALA A 36 -9.49 79.16 54.45
CA ALA A 36 -10.67 80.06 54.55
C ALA A 36 -12.02 79.32 54.25
N GLY A 37 -12.02 77.97 54.25
CA GLY A 37 -13.21 77.17 53.99
C GLY A 37 -13.58 77.03 52.52
N ALA A 38 -12.74 77.46 51.58
CA ALA A 38 -12.94 77.25 50.17
C ALA A 38 -12.74 75.75 49.84
N LYS A 39 -13.67 75.17 49.05
CA LYS A 39 -13.67 73.77 48.68
C LYS A 39 -13.56 73.61 47.16
N ALA A 40 -12.79 72.65 46.74
CA ALA A 40 -12.77 72.24 45.38
C ALA A 40 -12.70 70.67 45.33
N SER A 41 -13.19 70.10 44.26
CA SER A 41 -13.14 68.65 44.05
C SER A 41 -12.94 68.35 42.57
N ASP A 42 -12.25 67.27 42.28
CA ASP A 42 -12.14 66.72 40.96
C ASP A 42 -12.34 65.19 41.03
N GLU A 43 -12.85 64.62 39.97
CA GLU A 43 -13.16 63.19 39.89
C GLU A 43 -12.66 62.60 38.52
N VAL A 44 -12.00 61.49 38.59
CA VAL A 44 -11.63 60.71 37.41
C VAL A 44 -12.25 59.33 37.51
N THR A 45 -12.78 58.84 36.40
CA THR A 45 -13.31 57.46 36.29
C THR A 45 -12.28 56.60 35.54
N VAL A 46 -11.89 55.50 36.14
CA VAL A 46 -11.01 54.49 35.51
C VAL A 46 -11.81 53.19 35.36
N MET A 47 -11.56 52.44 34.30
CA MET A 47 -12.14 51.16 34.08
C MET A 47 -11.20 50.05 34.56
N LEU A 48 -11.66 49.31 35.57
CA LEU A 48 -10.98 48.10 35.99
C LEU A 48 -11.44 46.94 35.12
N LYS A 49 -10.52 46.33 34.39
CA LYS A 49 -10.80 45.11 33.60
C LYS A 49 -10.59 43.88 34.46
N ALA A 50 -11.45 42.89 34.30
CA ALA A 50 -11.14 41.55 34.82
C ALA A 50 -9.90 41.00 34.13
N PRO A 51 -9.05 40.28 34.86
CA PRO A 51 -7.94 39.56 34.21
C PRO A 51 -8.49 38.56 33.20
N GLU A 52 -7.86 38.52 32.02
CA GLU A 52 -8.22 37.53 30.98
C GLU A 52 -7.66 36.17 31.39
N GLN A 53 -8.50 35.14 31.29
CA GLN A 53 -8.11 33.77 31.54
C GLN A 53 -7.42 33.20 30.30
N HIS A 54 -6.22 32.66 30.45
CA HIS A 54 -5.53 31.92 29.41
C HIS A 54 -5.52 30.44 29.75
N LEU A 55 -5.90 29.59 28.76
CA LEU A 55 -5.85 28.17 28.89
C LEU A 55 -4.77 27.63 27.97
N THR A 56 -4.13 26.54 28.39
CA THR A 56 -3.36 25.66 27.51
C THR A 56 -4.13 24.36 27.29
N CYS A 57 -3.98 23.77 26.12
CA CYS A 57 -4.66 22.54 25.75
C CYS A 57 -3.71 21.72 24.88
N THR A 58 -3.55 20.45 25.18
CA THR A 58 -2.67 19.55 24.39
C THR A 58 -3.28 18.18 24.24
N ILE A 59 -3.11 17.58 23.07
CA ILE A 59 -3.26 16.13 22.84
C ILE A 59 -1.83 15.56 22.77
N SER A 60 -1.49 14.67 23.69
CA SER A 60 -0.17 14.06 23.77
C SER A 60 -0.10 12.71 23.05
N GLU A 61 -1.22 12.03 22.90
CA GLU A 61 -1.40 10.81 22.10
C GLU A 61 -2.75 10.88 21.39
N PRO A 62 -2.82 10.36 20.15
CA PRO A 62 -1.76 9.82 19.33
C PRO A 62 -0.81 10.92 18.80
N ALA A 63 0.35 10.51 18.26
CA ALA A 63 1.25 11.43 17.57
C ALA A 63 0.63 11.90 16.23
N GLU A 64 0.97 13.13 15.81
CA GLU A 64 0.59 13.64 14.48
C GLU A 64 1.05 12.70 13.38
N GLY A 65 0.16 12.38 12.42
CA GLY A 65 0.44 11.48 11.31
C GLY A 65 0.46 9.98 11.66
N ALA A 66 0.13 9.60 12.90
CA ALA A 66 0.04 8.18 13.28
C ALA A 66 -0.97 7.43 12.39
N VAL A 67 -0.68 6.15 12.11
CA VAL A 67 -1.50 5.31 11.22
C VAL A 67 -2.16 4.20 12.01
N PHE A 68 -3.46 4.03 11.82
CA PHE A 68 -4.27 3.00 12.48
C PHE A 68 -5.07 2.19 11.46
N ASP A 69 -5.27 0.92 11.75
CA ASP A 69 -6.14 0.08 10.92
C ASP A 69 -7.62 0.30 11.28
N LEU A 70 -8.52 0.13 10.30
CA LEU A 70 -9.96 0.06 10.54
C LEU A 70 -10.27 -1.06 11.54
N GLY A 71 -11.10 -0.78 12.54
CA GLY A 71 -11.40 -1.69 13.64
C GLY A 71 -10.40 -1.65 14.80
N ALA A 72 -9.31 -0.88 14.69
CA ALA A 72 -8.36 -0.67 15.79
C ALA A 72 -8.92 0.28 16.86
N THR A 73 -8.28 0.29 18.02
CA THR A 73 -8.54 1.27 19.07
C THR A 73 -7.44 2.31 19.11
N ILE A 74 -7.81 3.59 19.13
CA ILE A 74 -6.90 4.74 19.28
C ILE A 74 -6.97 5.20 20.73
N THR A 75 -5.85 5.11 21.44
CA THR A 75 -5.71 5.74 22.76
C THR A 75 -5.49 7.23 22.59
N ILE A 76 -6.36 8.05 23.14
CA ILE A 76 -6.29 9.52 23.09
C ILE A 76 -5.98 10.02 24.50
N LYS A 77 -4.85 10.72 24.66
CA LYS A 77 -4.46 11.38 25.91
C LYS A 77 -4.39 12.86 25.70
N GLY A 78 -4.99 13.59 26.62
CA GLY A 78 -5.00 15.05 26.57
C GLY A 78 -4.92 15.68 27.96
N ASP A 79 -4.45 16.91 27.97
CA ASP A 79 -4.34 17.74 29.17
C ASP A 79 -4.69 19.19 28.88
N ALA A 80 -5.15 19.91 29.92
CA ALA A 80 -5.40 21.32 29.83
C ALA A 80 -5.17 22.00 31.18
N THR A 81 -4.66 23.22 31.16
CA THR A 81 -4.43 24.02 32.36
C THR A 81 -4.96 25.44 32.17
N ALA A 82 -5.27 26.11 33.28
CA ALA A 82 -5.65 27.50 33.31
C ALA A 82 -4.69 28.30 34.20
N ASP A 83 -4.31 29.51 33.78
CA ASP A 83 -3.45 30.42 34.56
C ASP A 83 -4.18 31.03 35.76
N ILE A 84 -5.47 31.31 35.59
CA ILE A 84 -6.40 31.75 36.65
C ILE A 84 -7.71 30.97 36.54
N GLY A 85 -8.36 30.71 37.66
CA GLY A 85 -9.62 29.96 37.70
C GLY A 85 -9.39 28.46 37.38
N SER A 86 -10.29 27.86 36.64
CA SER A 86 -10.26 26.43 36.32
C SER A 86 -10.77 26.12 34.92
N VAL A 87 -10.43 24.95 34.38
CA VAL A 87 -11.08 24.39 33.19
C VAL A 87 -12.49 23.95 33.58
N SER A 88 -13.53 24.55 32.98
CA SER A 88 -14.94 24.28 33.31
C SER A 88 -15.59 23.26 32.39
N ALA A 89 -15.10 23.13 31.15
CA ALA A 89 -15.57 22.15 30.17
C ALA A 89 -14.46 21.72 29.28
N ALA A 90 -14.49 20.44 28.87
CA ALA A 90 -13.60 19.89 27.85
C ALA A 90 -14.39 18.94 26.95
N VAL A 91 -14.28 19.10 25.65
CA VAL A 91 -15.02 18.34 24.64
C VAL A 91 -14.04 17.68 23.69
N LEU A 92 -14.10 16.35 23.58
CA LEU A 92 -13.33 15.57 22.65
C LEU A 92 -14.16 15.27 21.39
N LYS A 93 -13.60 15.59 20.21
CA LYS A 93 -14.22 15.31 18.93
C LYS A 93 -13.30 14.44 18.07
N VAL A 94 -13.90 13.55 17.29
CA VAL A 94 -13.22 12.73 16.28
C VAL A 94 -14.00 12.81 14.98
N GLY A 95 -13.32 13.15 13.87
CA GLY A 95 -13.96 13.38 12.58
C GLY A 95 -15.07 14.46 12.61
N GLY A 96 -14.88 15.46 13.45
CA GLY A 96 -15.84 16.55 13.66
C GLY A 96 -17.06 16.21 14.53
N LYS A 97 -17.18 14.97 15.01
CA LYS A 97 -18.27 14.53 15.90
C LYS A 97 -17.81 14.54 17.36
N THR A 98 -18.62 15.10 18.27
CA THR A 98 -18.37 14.96 19.71
C THR A 98 -18.50 13.49 20.13
N ILE A 99 -17.47 12.97 20.76
CA ILE A 99 -17.42 11.58 21.25
C ILE A 99 -17.42 11.49 22.77
N ALA A 100 -16.95 12.54 23.45
CA ALA A 100 -16.96 12.61 24.90
C ALA A 100 -16.99 14.05 25.40
N GLU A 101 -17.69 14.27 26.54
CA GLU A 101 -17.48 15.40 27.45
C GLU A 101 -16.49 14.91 28.52
N VAL A 102 -15.33 15.55 28.59
CA VAL A 102 -14.26 15.17 29.50
C VAL A 102 -14.44 15.97 30.80
N THR A 103 -14.72 15.30 31.90
CA THR A 103 -14.98 15.91 33.18
C THR A 103 -13.74 16.24 34.00
N ASN A 104 -12.59 15.62 33.66
CA ASN A 104 -11.32 15.81 34.33
C ASN A 104 -10.16 15.84 33.34
N VAL A 105 -9.18 16.69 33.59
CA VAL A 105 -7.91 16.75 32.89
C VAL A 105 -6.76 16.54 33.88
N PRO A 106 -5.69 15.81 33.52
CA PRO A 106 -5.50 15.06 32.27
C PRO A 106 -6.44 13.87 32.12
N PHE A 107 -6.70 13.44 30.88
CA PHE A 107 -7.59 12.30 30.61
C PHE A 107 -6.98 11.29 29.64
N THR A 108 -7.55 10.08 29.64
CA THR A 108 -7.31 9.05 28.62
C THR A 108 -8.65 8.56 28.10
N TYR A 109 -8.80 8.47 26.79
CA TYR A 109 -9.99 7.97 26.11
C TYR A 109 -9.63 6.94 25.05
N GLU A 110 -10.35 5.82 25.01
CA GLU A 110 -10.18 4.76 24.02
C GLU A 110 -11.25 4.93 22.93
N TYR A 111 -10.82 5.34 21.73
CA TYR A 111 -11.68 5.49 20.58
C TYR A 111 -11.61 4.28 19.67
N ALA A 112 -12.71 3.55 19.49
CA ALA A 112 -12.80 2.45 18.55
C ALA A 112 -13.05 2.98 17.13
N VAL A 113 -12.12 2.75 16.22
CA VAL A 113 -12.29 3.06 14.79
C VAL A 113 -13.29 2.07 14.20
N ALA A 114 -14.37 2.56 13.60
CA ALA A 114 -15.35 1.67 12.98
C ALA A 114 -14.75 0.91 11.79
N ALA A 115 -15.08 -0.37 11.63
CA ALA A 115 -14.56 -1.20 10.56
C ALA A 115 -15.03 -0.78 9.15
N ASP A 116 -16.15 -0.05 9.09
CA ASP A 116 -16.77 0.51 7.89
C ASP A 116 -16.49 2.00 7.68
N GLN A 117 -15.63 2.60 8.50
CA GLN A 117 -15.23 3.99 8.33
C GLN A 117 -14.45 4.17 7.01
N ALA A 118 -14.63 5.32 6.37
CA ALA A 118 -13.84 5.67 5.19
C ALA A 118 -12.34 5.76 5.52
N GLU A 119 -11.50 5.20 4.65
CA GLU A 119 -10.05 5.34 4.75
C GLU A 119 -9.63 6.80 4.51
N GLY A 120 -8.53 7.21 5.15
CA GLY A 120 -7.96 8.53 4.98
C GLY A 120 -7.68 9.26 6.30
N ALA A 121 -7.57 10.57 6.21
CA ALA A 121 -7.28 11.42 7.38
C ALA A 121 -8.45 11.45 8.36
N LEU A 122 -8.14 11.29 9.64
CA LEU A 122 -9.09 11.40 10.76
C LEU A 122 -8.56 12.44 11.74
N LYS A 123 -9.31 13.53 11.89
CA LYS A 123 -8.99 14.62 12.81
C LYS A 123 -9.49 14.29 14.22
N ILE A 124 -8.64 14.47 15.21
CA ILE A 124 -8.95 14.42 16.64
C ILE A 124 -8.79 15.83 17.19
N GLU A 125 -9.78 16.34 17.90
CA GLU A 125 -9.81 17.71 18.43
C GLU A 125 -10.24 17.68 19.90
N LEU A 126 -9.47 18.36 20.76
CA LEU A 126 -9.82 18.66 22.14
C LEU A 126 -10.07 20.16 22.23
N ALA A 127 -11.26 20.55 22.62
CA ALA A 127 -11.64 21.94 22.89
C ALA A 127 -11.97 22.11 24.37
N VAL A 128 -11.44 23.15 24.98
CA VAL A 128 -11.66 23.45 26.43
C VAL A 128 -12.13 24.85 26.65
N GLU A 129 -12.97 25.01 27.68
CA GLU A 129 -13.47 26.28 28.14
C GLU A 129 -13.15 26.47 29.63
N GLY A 130 -12.89 27.70 30.03
CA GLY A 130 -12.62 28.07 31.42
C GLY A 130 -13.77 28.75 32.10
N ASP A 131 -13.78 28.71 33.43
CA ASP A 131 -14.82 29.35 34.28
C ASP A 131 -14.78 30.88 34.30
N LYS A 132 -13.73 31.49 33.73
CA LYS A 132 -13.54 32.94 33.56
C LYS A 132 -13.64 33.38 32.09
N GLY A 133 -14.12 32.50 31.20
CA GLY A 133 -14.39 32.81 29.81
C GLY A 133 -13.20 32.59 28.84
N GLY A 134 -12.09 32.04 29.32
CA GLY A 134 -11.01 31.61 28.44
C GLY A 134 -11.37 30.35 27.63
N SER A 135 -10.75 30.15 26.49
CA SER A 135 -10.86 28.92 25.69
C SER A 135 -9.53 28.56 25.03
N ALA A 136 -9.34 27.27 24.79
CA ALA A 136 -8.20 26.76 24.01
C ALA A 136 -8.59 25.48 23.24
N SER A 137 -7.84 25.13 22.22
CA SER A 137 -8.01 23.87 21.51
C SER A 137 -6.69 23.27 21.06
N SER A 138 -6.66 21.97 20.92
CA SER A 138 -5.57 21.21 20.34
C SER A 138 -6.12 20.21 19.33
N GLU A 139 -5.38 19.96 18.26
CA GLU A 139 -5.78 19.00 17.24
C GLU A 139 -4.60 18.12 16.80
N VAL A 140 -4.93 16.91 16.41
CA VAL A 140 -4.00 15.92 15.83
C VAL A 140 -4.71 15.22 14.67
N ASN A 141 -4.01 15.04 13.57
CA ASN A 141 -4.48 14.29 12.42
C ASN A 141 -3.79 12.92 12.40
N VAL A 142 -4.58 11.87 12.29
CA VAL A 142 -4.12 10.50 12.09
C VAL A 142 -4.65 9.98 10.76
N THR A 143 -4.06 8.89 10.25
CA THR A 143 -4.54 8.22 9.05
C THR A 143 -5.16 6.89 9.43
N VAL A 144 -6.37 6.61 8.96
CA VAL A 144 -7.00 5.29 9.07
C VAL A 144 -6.96 4.58 7.72
N LYS A 145 -6.63 3.29 7.73
CA LYS A 145 -6.52 2.47 6.53
C LYS A 145 -7.10 1.09 6.76
N LYS A 146 -7.43 0.40 5.66
CA LYS A 146 -7.81 -1.01 5.74
C LYS A 146 -6.61 -1.84 6.22
N PRO A 147 -6.80 -2.79 7.16
CA PRO A 147 -5.73 -3.70 7.56
C PRO A 147 -5.25 -4.51 6.35
N ALA A 148 -3.95 -4.77 6.30
CA ALA A 148 -3.39 -5.66 5.28
C ALA A 148 -4.05 -7.04 5.38
N PRO A 149 -4.41 -7.67 4.25
CA PRO A 149 -4.94 -9.03 4.26
C PRO A 149 -3.93 -9.98 4.91
N GLN A 150 -4.42 -10.93 5.66
CA GLN A 150 -3.58 -12.00 6.22
C GLN A 150 -3.65 -13.20 5.28
N PRO A 151 -2.52 -13.79 4.88
CA PRO A 151 -2.52 -14.94 3.99
C PRO A 151 -3.15 -16.15 4.68
N GLY A 152 -4.01 -16.86 3.94
CA GLY A 152 -4.50 -18.18 4.29
C GLY A 152 -3.45 -19.27 4.02
N GLU A 153 -3.81 -20.52 4.31
CA GLU A 153 -2.99 -21.67 3.89
C GLU A 153 -2.94 -21.73 2.35
N GLY A 154 -1.76 -21.86 1.77
CA GLY A 154 -1.56 -21.84 0.33
C GLY A 154 -1.74 -20.45 -0.31
N GLU A 155 -1.58 -19.39 0.46
CA GLU A 155 -1.63 -18.00 0.01
C GLU A 155 -0.39 -17.21 0.44
N MET A 156 -0.13 -16.12 -0.26
CA MET A 156 0.85 -15.10 0.14
C MET A 156 0.29 -13.71 -0.17
N VAL A 157 0.70 -12.72 0.62
CA VAL A 157 0.31 -11.32 0.40
C VAL A 157 1.50 -10.54 -0.13
N ASP A 158 1.33 -9.89 -1.27
CA ASP A 158 2.27 -8.88 -1.73
C ASP A 158 2.03 -7.58 -0.95
N THR A 159 2.94 -7.24 -0.05
CA THR A 159 2.80 -6.07 0.82
C THR A 159 2.90 -4.73 0.09
N ARG A 160 3.29 -4.73 -1.20
CA ARG A 160 3.42 -3.52 -2.02
C ARG A 160 2.05 -2.97 -2.45
N ASP A 161 1.07 -3.87 -2.68
CA ASP A 161 -0.29 -3.49 -3.11
C ASP A 161 -1.40 -4.27 -2.40
N ASN A 162 -1.04 -5.11 -1.41
CA ASN A 162 -1.94 -5.99 -0.66
C ASN A 162 -2.67 -7.02 -1.52
N HIS A 163 -2.15 -7.34 -2.70
CA HIS A 163 -2.69 -8.43 -3.51
C HIS A 163 -2.40 -9.78 -2.86
N VAL A 164 -3.42 -10.63 -2.79
CA VAL A 164 -3.31 -12.01 -2.26
C VAL A 164 -3.16 -12.96 -3.43
N TYR A 165 -2.03 -13.65 -3.49
CA TYR A 165 -1.74 -14.68 -4.50
C TYR A 165 -1.96 -16.06 -3.89
N ARG A 166 -2.56 -16.96 -4.65
CA ARG A 166 -2.52 -18.39 -4.34
C ARG A 166 -1.11 -18.91 -4.59
N THR A 167 -0.71 -19.87 -3.76
CA THR A 167 0.57 -20.56 -3.88
C THR A 167 0.38 -22.06 -3.87
N VAL A 168 1.31 -22.77 -4.48
CA VAL A 168 1.27 -24.24 -4.54
C VAL A 168 2.65 -24.81 -4.32
N LYS A 169 2.74 -25.87 -3.52
CA LYS A 169 3.97 -26.64 -3.37
C LYS A 169 3.98 -27.79 -4.36
N ILE A 170 5.01 -27.82 -5.24
CA ILE A 170 5.23 -28.88 -6.24
C ILE A 170 6.65 -29.41 -6.02
N GLY A 171 6.77 -30.65 -5.57
CA GLY A 171 8.03 -31.18 -5.09
C GLY A 171 8.56 -30.39 -3.90
N ASP A 172 9.80 -29.92 -3.99
CA ASP A 172 10.41 -29.07 -2.97
C ASP A 172 10.27 -27.57 -3.25
N GLN A 173 9.68 -27.22 -4.39
CA GLN A 173 9.47 -25.83 -4.80
C GLN A 173 8.07 -25.33 -4.39
N THR A 174 7.98 -24.07 -3.97
CA THR A 174 6.70 -23.37 -3.76
C THR A 174 6.54 -22.25 -4.77
N TRP A 175 5.59 -22.40 -5.67
CA TRP A 175 5.29 -21.49 -6.79
C TRP A 175 4.08 -20.62 -6.50
N MET A 176 4.03 -19.42 -7.07
CA MET A 176 2.75 -18.73 -7.26
C MET A 176 1.85 -19.60 -8.17
N ALA A 177 0.57 -19.71 -7.83
CA ALA A 177 -0.43 -20.44 -8.62
C ALA A 177 -1.20 -19.52 -9.60
N GLU A 178 -0.70 -18.33 -9.79
CA GLU A 178 -1.22 -17.31 -10.70
C GLU A 178 -0.10 -16.37 -11.15
N ASN A 179 -0.30 -15.69 -12.28
CA ASN A 179 0.69 -14.75 -12.80
C ASN A 179 0.82 -13.54 -11.88
N LEU A 180 2.02 -13.00 -11.74
CA LEU A 180 2.24 -11.78 -10.98
C LEU A 180 1.41 -10.63 -11.55
N ALA A 181 0.68 -9.93 -10.67
CA ALA A 181 -0.20 -8.82 -11.00
C ALA A 181 0.25 -7.47 -10.44
N TYR A 182 1.45 -7.40 -9.84
CA TYR A 182 1.99 -6.15 -9.33
C TYR A 182 2.22 -5.15 -10.47
N LEU A 183 1.47 -4.05 -10.47
CA LEU A 183 1.45 -3.04 -11.52
C LEU A 183 1.79 -1.67 -10.92
N PRO A 184 3.08 -1.27 -10.87
CA PRO A 184 3.49 0.01 -10.30
C PRO A 184 3.13 1.20 -11.21
N SER A 185 3.11 0.97 -12.50
CA SER A 185 2.65 1.91 -13.55
C SER A 185 2.13 1.11 -14.73
N VAL A 186 1.41 1.73 -15.67
CA VAL A 186 0.98 1.07 -16.90
C VAL A 186 1.46 1.86 -18.12
N ASN A 187 1.91 1.13 -19.14
CA ASN A 187 2.45 1.70 -20.37
C ASN A 187 1.60 1.29 -21.57
N LYS A 188 1.52 2.17 -22.57
CA LYS A 188 0.97 1.79 -23.87
C LYS A 188 1.84 0.75 -24.56
N PRO A 189 1.29 -0.18 -25.32
CA PRO A 189 2.08 -1.19 -26.02
C PRO A 189 3.11 -0.57 -26.98
N SER A 190 2.83 0.60 -27.57
CA SER A 190 3.76 1.34 -28.43
C SER A 190 5.06 1.78 -27.72
N ALA A 191 5.08 1.82 -26.38
CA ALA A 191 6.28 2.14 -25.61
C ALA A 191 7.37 1.05 -25.71
N THR A 192 7.07 -0.15 -26.18
CA THR A 192 8.05 -1.24 -26.38
C THR A 192 9.11 -0.90 -27.44
N VAL A 193 8.79 -0.05 -28.40
CA VAL A 193 9.67 0.24 -29.54
C VAL A 193 10.98 0.89 -29.07
N GLY A 194 12.09 0.13 -29.15
CA GLY A 194 13.43 0.61 -28.76
C GLY A 194 13.62 0.84 -27.27
N ALA A 195 12.72 0.37 -26.40
CA ALA A 195 12.80 0.59 -24.97
C ALA A 195 13.95 -0.19 -24.34
N THR A 196 14.62 0.47 -23.37
CA THR A 196 15.68 -0.09 -22.51
C THR A 196 15.42 0.19 -21.03
N VAL A 197 14.15 0.42 -20.70
CA VAL A 197 13.66 0.75 -19.35
C VAL A 197 12.53 -0.21 -18.96
N PRO A 198 12.22 -0.37 -17.67
CA PRO A 198 11.07 -1.15 -17.20
C PRO A 198 9.76 -0.67 -17.83
N LEU A 199 9.00 -1.60 -18.39
CA LEU A 199 7.67 -1.38 -18.93
C LEU A 199 6.71 -2.47 -18.43
N TYR A 200 5.47 -2.04 -18.20
CA TYR A 200 4.39 -2.87 -17.63
C TYR A 200 3.14 -2.71 -18.48
N PHE A 201 2.56 -3.83 -18.91
CA PHE A 201 1.42 -3.84 -19.81
C PHE A 201 0.29 -4.69 -19.26
N VAL A 202 -0.93 -4.28 -19.55
CA VAL A 202 -2.12 -5.11 -19.38
C VAL A 202 -2.61 -5.50 -20.76
N LEU A 203 -2.87 -6.79 -20.96
CA LEU A 203 -3.31 -7.32 -22.26
C LEU A 203 -4.49 -6.52 -22.79
N ASN A 204 -4.46 -6.13 -24.06
CA ASN A 204 -5.48 -5.36 -24.77
C ASN A 204 -5.78 -3.96 -24.19
N TYR A 205 -4.99 -3.45 -23.25
CA TYR A 205 -5.14 -2.11 -22.72
C TYR A 205 -4.14 -1.13 -23.37
N ASP A 206 -4.66 -0.13 -24.06
CA ASP A 206 -3.88 0.92 -24.74
C ASP A 206 -4.04 2.29 -24.05
N GLY A 207 -3.78 2.32 -22.74
CA GLY A 207 -3.88 3.52 -21.90
C GLY A 207 -2.72 3.65 -20.93
N GLU A 208 -2.74 4.73 -20.15
CA GLU A 208 -1.76 5.05 -19.11
C GLU A 208 -2.43 5.28 -17.75
N ASP A 209 -3.74 5.06 -17.64
CA ASP A 209 -4.49 5.15 -16.38
C ASP A 209 -4.40 3.82 -15.63
N LEU A 210 -3.71 3.85 -14.50
CA LEU A 210 -3.46 2.67 -13.65
C LEU A 210 -4.75 2.07 -13.09
N ALA A 211 -5.70 2.91 -12.66
CA ALA A 211 -6.95 2.45 -12.07
C ALA A 211 -7.84 1.80 -13.15
N ALA A 212 -7.92 2.41 -14.33
CA ALA A 212 -8.64 1.86 -15.47
C ALA A 212 -8.02 0.53 -15.94
N ALA A 213 -6.68 0.42 -15.99
CA ALA A 213 -5.99 -0.81 -16.32
C ALA A 213 -6.32 -1.94 -15.33
N LYS A 214 -6.25 -1.66 -14.02
CA LYS A 214 -6.59 -2.64 -12.96
C LYS A 214 -8.07 -3.04 -12.94
N ALA A 215 -8.96 -2.24 -13.51
CA ALA A 215 -10.38 -2.55 -13.61
C ALA A 215 -10.73 -3.54 -14.74
N THR A 216 -9.82 -3.76 -15.72
CA THR A 216 -10.07 -4.65 -16.87
C THR A 216 -10.18 -6.11 -16.46
N GLU A 217 -10.92 -6.89 -17.23
CA GLU A 217 -11.02 -8.36 -17.01
C GLU A 217 -9.68 -9.05 -17.37
N GLU A 218 -8.93 -8.52 -18.33
CA GLU A 218 -7.61 -9.00 -18.72
C GLU A 218 -6.62 -8.89 -17.55
N TYR A 219 -6.59 -7.75 -16.84
CA TYR A 219 -5.75 -7.61 -15.67
C TYR A 219 -6.12 -8.62 -14.57
N LYS A 220 -7.39 -8.75 -14.26
CA LYS A 220 -7.89 -9.67 -13.23
C LYS A 220 -7.60 -11.13 -13.56
N LYS A 221 -7.67 -11.50 -14.84
CA LYS A 221 -7.49 -12.87 -15.30
C LYS A 221 -6.03 -13.23 -15.55
N TYR A 222 -5.29 -12.36 -16.23
CA TYR A 222 -3.95 -12.68 -16.74
C TYR A 222 -2.81 -12.02 -15.99
N GLY A 223 -3.09 -11.07 -15.11
CA GLY A 223 -2.07 -10.28 -14.42
C GLY A 223 -1.39 -9.27 -15.35
N VAL A 224 -0.11 -9.09 -15.19
CA VAL A 224 0.70 -8.09 -15.88
C VAL A 224 1.71 -8.76 -16.82
N LEU A 225 1.89 -8.16 -18.00
CA LEU A 225 2.98 -8.49 -18.91
C LEU A 225 4.13 -7.50 -18.67
N TYR A 226 5.27 -8.00 -18.29
CA TYR A 226 6.49 -7.24 -18.01
C TYR A 226 7.43 -7.34 -19.19
N ASN A 227 8.08 -6.24 -19.61
CA ASN A 227 9.27 -6.43 -20.41
C ASN A 227 10.41 -6.98 -19.53
N TRP A 228 11.51 -7.44 -20.13
CA TRP A 228 12.56 -8.07 -19.34
C TRP A 228 13.21 -7.13 -18.33
N TYR A 229 13.36 -5.83 -18.69
CA TYR A 229 13.86 -4.81 -17.76
C TYR A 229 12.93 -4.62 -16.55
N GLY A 230 11.61 -4.70 -16.77
CA GLY A 230 10.61 -4.67 -15.70
C GLY A 230 10.62 -5.94 -14.84
N ALA A 231 10.76 -7.12 -15.47
CA ALA A 231 10.84 -8.39 -14.76
C ALA A 231 12.09 -8.48 -13.88
N MET A 232 13.23 -7.97 -14.36
CA MET A 232 14.53 -7.97 -13.66
C MET A 232 14.68 -6.80 -12.67
N ASP A 233 13.68 -5.92 -12.55
CA ASP A 233 13.69 -4.73 -11.70
C ASP A 233 14.95 -3.87 -11.88
N GLN A 234 15.27 -3.56 -13.11
CA GLN A 234 16.30 -2.66 -13.63
C GLN A 234 17.72 -2.80 -13.01
N GLU A 235 17.85 -2.99 -11.69
CA GLU A 235 19.12 -3.11 -10.98
C GLU A 235 19.87 -4.41 -11.35
N ASN A 236 19.11 -5.46 -11.70
CA ASN A 236 19.63 -6.77 -12.07
C ASN A 236 19.55 -7.08 -13.57
N ALA A 237 19.38 -6.06 -14.42
CA ALA A 237 19.19 -6.20 -15.87
C ALA A 237 20.41 -6.79 -16.62
N GLN A 238 21.43 -7.25 -15.91
CA GLN A 238 22.60 -7.97 -16.47
C GLN A 238 22.34 -9.46 -16.69
N GLY A 239 21.20 -9.99 -16.25
CA GLY A 239 20.84 -11.39 -16.31
C GLY A 239 21.48 -12.23 -15.20
N GLY A 240 20.88 -13.40 -14.99
CA GLY A 240 21.36 -14.43 -14.10
C GLY A 240 22.00 -15.60 -14.87
N SER A 241 22.49 -16.60 -14.15
CA SER A 241 22.93 -17.87 -14.75
C SER A 241 21.74 -18.77 -15.02
N ALA A 242 21.69 -19.38 -16.19
CA ALA A 242 20.69 -20.38 -16.56
C ALA A 242 20.66 -21.59 -15.60
N ASP A 243 21.83 -21.92 -15.03
CA ASP A 243 22.01 -23.10 -14.17
C ASP A 243 21.89 -22.76 -12.67
N ALA A 244 21.59 -21.52 -12.30
CA ALA A 244 21.50 -21.11 -10.90
C ALA A 244 20.24 -21.65 -10.20
N VAL A 245 20.42 -22.33 -9.06
CA VAL A 245 19.35 -22.84 -8.20
C VAL A 245 19.74 -22.57 -6.73
N PRO A 246 19.08 -21.64 -6.02
CA PRO A 246 18.12 -20.64 -6.53
C PRO A 246 18.79 -19.63 -7.49
N SER A 247 17.99 -18.93 -8.29
CA SER A 247 18.48 -17.93 -9.23
C SER A 247 19.24 -16.78 -8.55
N GLY A 248 18.89 -16.47 -7.32
CA GLY A 248 19.44 -15.36 -6.55
C GLY A 248 18.98 -13.97 -7.04
N VAL A 249 18.04 -13.91 -7.97
CA VAL A 249 17.54 -12.67 -8.56
C VAL A 249 16.11 -12.45 -8.12
N GLN A 250 15.87 -11.55 -7.16
CA GLN A 250 14.51 -11.20 -6.74
C GLN A 250 13.70 -10.63 -7.92
N GLY A 251 14.28 -9.72 -8.70
CA GLY A 251 13.58 -9.02 -9.76
C GLY A 251 12.31 -8.33 -9.25
N ILE A 252 11.25 -8.35 -10.06
CA ILE A 252 9.94 -7.76 -9.71
C ILE A 252 9.14 -8.60 -8.70
N CYS A 253 9.62 -9.76 -8.30
CA CYS A 253 8.95 -10.61 -7.31
C CYS A 253 8.91 -9.93 -5.92
N PRO A 254 7.89 -10.20 -5.09
CA PRO A 254 7.83 -9.65 -3.73
C PRO A 254 8.94 -10.23 -2.84
N ALA A 255 9.19 -9.58 -1.71
CA ALA A 255 10.21 -10.04 -0.74
C ALA A 255 9.95 -11.50 -0.29
N GLY A 256 11.00 -12.33 -0.24
CA GLY A 256 10.95 -13.76 0.03
C GLY A 256 10.55 -14.62 -1.16
N TRP A 257 10.54 -14.02 -2.36
CA TRP A 257 10.28 -14.65 -3.65
C TRP A 257 11.27 -14.13 -4.69
N HIS A 258 11.55 -14.92 -5.70
CA HIS A 258 12.48 -14.56 -6.75
C HIS A 258 11.97 -14.92 -8.15
N LEU A 259 12.54 -14.29 -9.17
CA LEU A 259 12.34 -14.64 -10.56
C LEU A 259 13.13 -15.92 -10.86
N PRO A 260 12.49 -17.00 -11.34
CA PRO A 260 13.16 -18.28 -11.49
C PRO A 260 14.18 -18.28 -12.64
N SER A 261 15.25 -19.05 -12.46
CA SER A 261 16.17 -19.44 -13.54
C SER A 261 15.58 -20.55 -14.41
N LYS A 262 16.19 -20.78 -15.55
CA LYS A 262 15.88 -21.90 -16.44
C LYS A 262 16.00 -23.26 -15.70
N ALA A 263 17.06 -23.45 -14.90
CA ALA A 263 17.27 -24.66 -14.14
C ALA A 263 16.17 -24.92 -13.09
N GLU A 264 15.61 -23.88 -12.50
CA GLU A 264 14.50 -24.03 -11.54
C GLU A 264 13.19 -24.44 -12.22
N TRP A 265 12.94 -23.95 -13.43
CA TRP A 265 11.85 -24.47 -14.27
C TRP A 265 12.06 -25.94 -14.64
N GLN A 266 13.32 -26.35 -14.91
CA GLN A 266 13.64 -27.76 -15.16
C GLN A 266 13.38 -28.65 -13.94
N VAL A 267 13.71 -28.18 -12.72
CA VAL A 267 13.38 -28.89 -11.47
C VAL A 267 11.86 -29.11 -11.34
N LEU A 268 11.05 -28.10 -11.68
CA LEU A 268 9.59 -28.24 -11.73
C LEU A 268 9.18 -29.31 -12.75
N GLU A 269 9.68 -29.23 -13.97
CA GLU A 269 9.36 -30.15 -15.05
C GLU A 269 9.72 -31.59 -14.70
N ASP A 270 10.94 -31.83 -14.22
CA ASP A 270 11.45 -33.14 -13.83
C ASP A 270 10.59 -33.77 -12.74
N TYR A 271 10.24 -32.98 -11.71
CA TYR A 271 9.36 -33.46 -10.65
C TYR A 271 8.00 -33.85 -11.19
N VAL A 272 7.34 -32.98 -11.96
CA VAL A 272 6.01 -33.24 -12.54
C VAL A 272 6.06 -34.47 -13.45
N ALA A 273 7.07 -34.57 -14.32
CA ALA A 273 7.27 -35.72 -15.20
C ALA A 273 7.42 -37.03 -14.43
N SER A 274 8.14 -37.00 -13.29
CA SER A 274 8.34 -38.19 -12.44
C SER A 274 7.03 -38.74 -11.83
N GLN A 275 6.00 -37.90 -11.70
CA GLN A 275 4.71 -38.26 -11.11
C GLN A 275 3.68 -38.70 -12.17
N LEU A 276 3.95 -38.53 -13.45
CA LEU A 276 3.02 -38.80 -14.52
C LEU A 276 3.25 -40.17 -15.19
N PRO A 277 2.21 -40.84 -15.66
CA PRO A 277 2.37 -42.02 -16.52
C PRO A 277 2.96 -41.58 -17.87
N PRO A 278 3.68 -42.49 -18.58
CA PRO A 278 4.06 -42.25 -19.95
C PRO A 278 2.82 -42.15 -20.85
N VAL A 279 2.89 -41.25 -21.84
CA VAL A 279 1.85 -41.16 -22.89
C VAL A 279 2.43 -41.69 -24.19
N LYS A 280 1.59 -42.45 -24.93
CA LYS A 280 1.97 -42.93 -26.26
C LYS A 280 1.58 -41.88 -27.28
N GLY A 281 2.56 -41.31 -27.94
CA GLY A 281 2.28 -40.28 -28.93
C GLY A 281 3.56 -39.81 -29.65
N ASN A 282 3.41 -38.72 -30.38
CA ASN A 282 4.53 -38.09 -31.08
C ASN A 282 5.34 -37.29 -30.04
N GLY A 283 6.24 -37.98 -29.34
CA GLY A 283 6.99 -37.51 -28.18
C GLY A 283 8.07 -36.47 -28.47
N TRP A 284 7.86 -35.56 -29.41
CA TRP A 284 8.74 -34.43 -29.64
C TRP A 284 8.57 -33.35 -28.62
N TYR A 285 9.64 -32.90 -28.00
CA TYR A 285 9.69 -31.74 -27.11
C TYR A 285 11.05 -31.02 -27.29
N ASN A 286 11.13 -29.77 -26.81
CA ASN A 286 12.41 -29.08 -26.70
C ASN A 286 13.04 -29.40 -25.34
N ASP A 287 14.27 -29.84 -25.36
CA ASP A 287 15.05 -30.01 -24.12
C ASP A 287 15.54 -28.65 -23.56
N LEU A 288 16.28 -28.74 -22.46
CA LEU A 288 16.84 -27.57 -21.79
C LEU A 288 17.74 -26.71 -22.71
N ASP A 289 18.37 -27.32 -23.70
CA ASP A 289 19.20 -26.64 -24.68
C ASP A 289 18.41 -26.10 -25.88
N GLY A 290 17.07 -26.33 -25.88
CA GLY A 290 16.17 -25.95 -26.96
C GLY A 290 16.32 -26.80 -28.21
N GLU A 291 16.88 -28.01 -28.09
CA GLU A 291 16.93 -28.98 -29.17
C GLU A 291 15.67 -29.83 -29.19
N TRP A 292 15.21 -30.18 -30.42
CA TRP A 292 14.10 -31.08 -30.56
C TRP A 292 14.55 -32.51 -30.27
N VAL A 293 13.96 -33.09 -29.22
CA VAL A 293 14.22 -34.45 -28.76
C VAL A 293 12.97 -35.28 -28.95
N PHE A 294 13.13 -36.53 -29.36
CA PHE A 294 12.04 -37.51 -29.43
C PHE A 294 12.17 -38.50 -28.27
N ASP A 295 11.09 -38.61 -27.47
CA ASP A 295 10.99 -39.60 -26.41
C ASP A 295 9.67 -40.37 -26.55
N GLU A 296 9.76 -41.70 -26.70
CA GLU A 296 8.62 -42.61 -26.81
C GLU A 296 7.81 -42.71 -25.47
N ASP A 297 8.49 -42.43 -24.36
CA ASP A 297 7.95 -42.48 -22.99
C ASP A 297 7.71 -41.10 -22.40
N CYS A 298 7.52 -40.07 -23.23
CA CYS A 298 7.33 -38.71 -22.77
C CYS A 298 6.14 -38.56 -21.82
N LYS A 299 6.18 -37.50 -21.02
CA LYS A 299 5.18 -37.21 -20.00
C LYS A 299 4.41 -35.96 -20.38
N ASN A 300 3.10 -35.95 -20.18
CA ASN A 300 2.29 -34.79 -20.50
C ASN A 300 2.34 -33.71 -19.39
N VAL A 301 3.52 -33.12 -19.21
CA VAL A 301 3.79 -32.06 -18.23
C VAL A 301 2.96 -30.83 -18.53
N TRP A 302 2.81 -30.47 -19.82
CA TRP A 302 1.97 -29.34 -20.22
C TRP A 302 0.56 -29.44 -19.64
N SER A 303 -0.14 -30.56 -19.85
CA SER A 303 -1.51 -30.74 -19.36
C SER A 303 -1.57 -30.65 -17.84
N ALA A 304 -0.61 -31.24 -17.14
CA ALA A 304 -0.56 -31.26 -15.69
C ALA A 304 -0.36 -29.87 -15.05
N LEU A 305 0.31 -28.94 -15.74
CA LEU A 305 0.58 -27.57 -15.30
C LEU A 305 -0.39 -26.54 -15.89
N ALA A 306 -1.02 -26.83 -17.05
CA ALA A 306 -1.92 -25.90 -17.73
C ALA A 306 -3.24 -25.74 -16.97
N GLY A 307 -3.62 -24.49 -16.70
CA GLY A 307 -4.92 -24.16 -16.13
C GLY A 307 -6.09 -24.62 -17.01
N LYS A 308 -7.28 -24.64 -16.44
CA LYS A 308 -8.48 -25.14 -17.11
C LYS A 308 -9.07 -24.18 -18.13
N GLU A 309 -8.65 -22.91 -18.08
CA GLU A 309 -9.25 -21.84 -18.87
C GLU A 309 -8.27 -21.19 -19.85
N GLY A 310 -8.81 -20.67 -20.95
CA GLY A 310 -8.10 -19.84 -21.92
C GLY A 310 -7.31 -20.59 -22.99
N TRP A 311 -7.19 -21.91 -22.89
CA TRP A 311 -6.51 -22.74 -23.87
C TRP A 311 -7.41 -23.12 -25.03
N SER A 312 -6.90 -23.02 -26.25
CA SER A 312 -7.58 -23.50 -27.46
C SER A 312 -7.30 -24.99 -27.64
N ASP A 313 -8.33 -25.77 -27.78
CA ASP A 313 -8.22 -27.20 -28.11
C ASP A 313 -8.02 -27.46 -29.61
N SER A 314 -8.12 -26.43 -30.44
CA SER A 314 -8.17 -26.57 -31.89
C SER A 314 -6.88 -27.07 -32.55
N ASN A 315 -5.73 -26.83 -31.94
CA ASN A 315 -4.43 -27.24 -32.48
C ASN A 315 -3.92 -28.55 -31.86
N ALA A 316 -4.20 -28.80 -30.58
CA ALA A 316 -3.78 -30.00 -29.88
C ALA A 316 -4.52 -31.26 -30.37
N SER A 317 -5.78 -31.12 -30.79
CA SER A 317 -6.66 -32.26 -31.13
C SER A 317 -6.38 -32.89 -32.48
N GLN A 318 -5.74 -32.20 -33.42
CA GLN A 318 -5.52 -32.76 -34.78
C GLN A 318 -4.23 -33.56 -34.91
N GLU A 319 -3.18 -33.19 -34.19
CA GLU A 319 -1.87 -33.85 -34.30
C GLU A 319 -1.57 -34.78 -33.12
N ASN A 320 -2.18 -34.53 -31.93
CA ASN A 320 -1.91 -35.32 -30.73
C ASN A 320 -3.09 -35.31 -29.74
N PRO A 321 -4.04 -36.26 -29.89
CA PRO A 321 -5.22 -36.30 -29.04
C PRO A 321 -4.92 -36.53 -27.54
N ASP A 322 -3.79 -37.10 -27.19
CA ASP A 322 -3.40 -37.36 -25.81
C ASP A 322 -2.97 -36.05 -25.10
N LEU A 323 -2.49 -35.06 -25.85
CA LEU A 323 -2.23 -33.71 -25.32
C LEU A 323 -3.55 -32.99 -24.97
N ALA A 324 -4.54 -33.09 -25.85
CA ALA A 324 -5.84 -32.40 -25.65
C ALA A 324 -6.66 -32.95 -24.48
N ASN A 325 -6.58 -34.27 -24.24
CA ASN A 325 -7.43 -34.99 -23.30
C ASN A 325 -6.79 -35.26 -21.93
N GLY A 326 -5.57 -34.83 -21.69
CA GLY A 326 -4.89 -34.97 -20.39
C GLY A 326 -5.60 -34.19 -19.29
N PRO A 327 -5.53 -34.65 -18.04
CA PRO A 327 -6.09 -33.91 -16.91
C PRO A 327 -5.36 -32.59 -16.74
N ARG A 328 -6.13 -31.48 -16.71
CA ARG A 328 -5.60 -30.12 -16.57
C ARG A 328 -5.34 -29.77 -15.10
N ASP A 329 -4.21 -29.08 -14.87
CA ASP A 329 -3.88 -28.46 -13.59
C ASP A 329 -3.87 -29.41 -12.40
N THR A 330 -3.31 -30.61 -12.58
CA THR A 330 -3.30 -31.64 -11.53
C THR A 330 -2.41 -31.29 -10.34
N PHE A 331 -1.48 -30.35 -10.52
CA PHE A 331 -0.59 -29.86 -9.48
C PHE A 331 -0.98 -28.49 -8.93
N GLY A 332 -2.05 -27.85 -9.44
CA GLY A 332 -2.48 -26.53 -8.98
C GLY A 332 -1.60 -25.37 -9.45
N PHE A 333 -0.75 -25.58 -10.43
CA PHE A 333 0.12 -24.55 -10.99
C PHE A 333 -0.68 -23.46 -11.74
N ASN A 334 -1.78 -23.85 -12.36
CA ASN A 334 -2.71 -22.98 -13.09
C ASN A 334 -2.01 -22.08 -14.13
N GLY A 335 -1.19 -22.67 -14.99
CA GLY A 335 -0.59 -21.97 -16.13
C GLY A 335 -1.66 -21.53 -17.12
N ILE A 336 -1.80 -20.22 -17.38
CA ILE A 336 -2.81 -19.68 -18.29
C ILE A 336 -2.13 -18.94 -19.46
N PRO A 337 -2.70 -19.03 -20.69
CA PRO A 337 -2.12 -18.41 -21.89
C PRO A 337 -2.43 -16.90 -21.91
N ALA A 338 -1.60 -16.14 -21.21
CA ALA A 338 -1.79 -14.70 -20.97
C ALA A 338 -1.45 -13.81 -22.18
N GLY A 339 -1.04 -14.39 -23.31
CA GLY A 339 -0.60 -13.61 -24.46
C GLY A 339 0.77 -12.95 -24.26
N GLN A 340 1.05 -11.95 -25.10
CA GLN A 340 2.31 -11.21 -25.08
C GLN A 340 2.14 -9.80 -25.65
N CYS A 341 3.06 -8.91 -25.29
CA CYS A 341 3.25 -7.63 -25.97
C CYS A 341 4.51 -7.73 -26.86
N TRP A 342 4.34 -7.53 -28.16
CA TRP A 342 5.45 -7.58 -29.11
C TRP A 342 6.32 -6.33 -29.04
N GLN A 343 7.60 -6.46 -29.39
CA GLN A 343 8.53 -5.33 -29.50
C GLN A 343 8.13 -4.29 -30.56
N THR A 344 7.13 -4.59 -31.36
CA THR A 344 6.51 -3.68 -32.36
C THR A 344 5.38 -2.85 -31.80
N GLY A 345 5.02 -3.03 -30.52
CA GLY A 345 3.94 -2.29 -29.87
C GLY A 345 2.54 -2.83 -30.14
N SER A 346 2.40 -4.14 -30.28
CA SER A 346 1.10 -4.79 -30.45
C SER A 346 0.92 -5.97 -29.48
N PHE A 347 -0.30 -6.22 -29.06
CA PHE A 347 -0.64 -7.42 -28.31
C PHE A 347 -0.96 -8.59 -29.22
N SER A 348 -0.66 -9.79 -28.72
CA SER A 348 -1.11 -11.05 -29.31
C SER A 348 -1.53 -11.97 -28.17
N LEU A 349 -2.75 -12.46 -28.22
CA LEU A 349 -3.23 -13.54 -27.36
C LEU A 349 -2.92 -14.86 -28.05
N SER A 350 -2.12 -15.68 -27.41
CA SER A 350 -1.87 -17.04 -27.88
C SER A 350 -2.66 -18.00 -27.01
N GLU A 351 -3.78 -18.51 -27.49
CA GLU A 351 -4.55 -19.55 -26.80
C GLU A 351 -3.82 -20.90 -26.75
N SER A 352 -2.63 -20.97 -27.32
CA SER A 352 -1.82 -22.19 -27.38
C SER A 352 -0.60 -22.16 -26.46
N SER A 353 -0.21 -21.02 -25.92
CA SER A 353 1.00 -20.90 -25.12
C SER A 353 0.90 -19.87 -24.00
N ALA A 354 1.49 -20.20 -22.84
CA ALA A 354 1.75 -19.29 -21.74
C ALA A 354 3.27 -19.10 -21.65
N THR A 355 3.72 -17.85 -21.71
CA THR A 355 5.15 -17.50 -21.77
C THR A 355 5.57 -16.76 -20.50
N PHE A 356 6.68 -17.19 -19.91
CA PHE A 356 7.22 -16.66 -18.67
C PHE A 356 8.67 -16.24 -18.82
N TRP A 357 9.04 -15.12 -18.24
CA TRP A 357 10.43 -14.71 -18.15
C TRP A 357 11.23 -15.63 -17.22
N THR A 358 12.50 -15.82 -17.58
CA THR A 358 13.54 -16.39 -16.72
C THR A 358 14.63 -15.35 -16.47
N THR A 359 15.50 -15.59 -15.49
CA THR A 359 16.62 -14.66 -15.19
C THR A 359 17.74 -14.73 -16.20
N ASP A 360 17.72 -15.67 -17.12
CA ASP A 360 18.86 -16.00 -18.00
C ASP A 360 19.02 -15.03 -19.15
N MET A 361 20.27 -14.76 -19.51
CA MET A 361 20.63 -14.17 -20.80
C MET A 361 21.04 -15.25 -21.78
N GLN A 362 20.40 -15.25 -22.94
CA GLN A 362 20.72 -16.12 -24.06
C GLN A 362 21.55 -15.38 -25.11
N THR A 363 22.10 -16.11 -26.07
CA THR A 363 23.01 -15.55 -27.09
C THR A 363 22.41 -14.43 -27.94
N GLN A 364 21.10 -14.37 -28.09
CA GLN A 364 20.39 -13.38 -28.90
C GLN A 364 19.37 -12.56 -28.11
N GLY A 365 19.34 -12.68 -26.76
CA GLY A 365 18.42 -11.93 -25.94
C GLY A 365 18.13 -12.58 -24.59
N SER A 366 17.01 -12.18 -23.98
CA SER A 366 16.57 -12.64 -22.66
C SER A 366 15.91 -14.02 -22.74
N GLY A 367 16.14 -14.87 -21.74
CA GLY A 367 15.58 -16.21 -21.66
C GLY A 367 14.12 -16.22 -21.25
N TYR A 368 13.39 -17.18 -21.77
CA TYR A 368 12.00 -17.44 -21.41
C TYR A 368 11.67 -18.93 -21.50
N VAL A 369 10.61 -19.31 -20.80
CA VAL A 369 10.01 -20.65 -20.81
C VAL A 369 8.59 -20.54 -21.34
N VAL A 370 8.16 -21.51 -22.14
CA VAL A 370 6.82 -21.59 -22.70
C VAL A 370 6.14 -22.89 -22.28
N LEU A 371 4.97 -22.76 -21.69
CA LEU A 371 4.02 -23.84 -21.54
C LEU A 371 3.16 -23.87 -22.81
N ASN A 372 3.37 -24.87 -23.68
CA ASN A 372 2.79 -24.91 -25.04
C ASN A 372 1.94 -26.16 -25.24
N ASN A 373 0.71 -26.00 -25.74
CA ASN A 373 -0.23 -27.12 -25.97
C ASN A 373 0.12 -27.99 -27.19
N LEU A 374 1.17 -27.67 -27.91
CA LEU A 374 1.73 -28.47 -29.00
C LEU A 374 2.84 -29.40 -28.54
N GLN A 375 3.25 -29.32 -27.27
CA GLN A 375 4.37 -30.07 -26.72
C GLN A 375 3.99 -30.76 -25.40
N TYR A 376 4.69 -31.85 -25.10
CA TYR A 376 4.48 -32.59 -23.85
C TYR A 376 5.16 -31.95 -22.64
N GLY A 377 6.35 -31.34 -22.84
CA GLY A 377 7.11 -30.68 -21.81
C GLY A 377 7.02 -29.16 -21.86
N LEU A 378 7.92 -28.51 -21.14
CA LEU A 378 8.14 -27.07 -21.25
C LEU A 378 9.05 -26.80 -22.45
N GLU A 379 8.78 -25.71 -23.16
CA GLU A 379 9.64 -25.25 -24.26
C GLU A 379 10.60 -24.20 -23.71
N TYR A 380 11.90 -24.44 -23.88
CA TYR A 380 12.93 -23.51 -23.43
C TYR A 380 13.46 -22.67 -24.58
N SER A 381 13.74 -21.40 -24.29
CA SER A 381 14.32 -20.50 -25.27
C SER A 381 15.77 -20.89 -25.57
N LYS A 382 16.03 -21.28 -26.81
CA LYS A 382 17.40 -21.61 -27.27
C LYS A 382 18.24 -20.35 -27.49
N PHE A 383 17.68 -19.31 -28.05
CA PHE A 383 18.41 -18.12 -28.47
C PHE A 383 18.02 -16.86 -27.68
N GLY A 384 16.99 -16.96 -26.87
CA GLY A 384 16.38 -15.81 -26.19
C GLY A 384 15.44 -14.99 -27.10
N THR A 385 14.95 -13.91 -26.58
CA THR A 385 14.04 -12.99 -27.26
C THR A 385 14.42 -11.54 -27.00
N GLN A 386 13.78 -10.63 -27.73
CA GLN A 386 13.94 -9.19 -27.53
C GLN A 386 13.49 -8.77 -26.11
N PRO A 387 14.35 -8.12 -25.31
CA PRO A 387 14.04 -7.75 -23.95
C PRO A 387 12.88 -6.74 -23.82
N GLN A 388 12.47 -6.11 -24.91
CA GLN A 388 11.35 -5.20 -24.99
C GLN A 388 9.99 -5.90 -25.00
N ARG A 389 9.92 -7.20 -25.33
CA ARG A 389 8.65 -7.94 -25.33
C ARG A 389 8.07 -8.03 -23.92
N GLY A 390 6.74 -8.04 -23.84
CA GLY A 390 6.05 -8.24 -22.59
C GLY A 390 5.60 -9.69 -22.42
N TYR A 391 6.07 -10.35 -21.35
CA TYR A 391 5.65 -11.70 -20.94
C TYR A 391 5.24 -11.73 -19.47
N SER A 392 4.56 -12.79 -19.06
CA SER A 392 4.20 -13.01 -17.67
C SER A 392 5.41 -13.29 -16.78
N VAL A 393 5.24 -13.07 -15.48
CA VAL A 393 6.17 -13.48 -14.44
C VAL A 393 5.46 -14.45 -13.50
N ARG A 394 6.17 -15.51 -13.14
CA ARG A 394 5.74 -16.50 -12.16
C ARG A 394 6.84 -16.65 -11.12
N CYS A 395 6.61 -16.16 -9.90
CA CYS A 395 7.64 -16.16 -8.88
C CYS A 395 7.72 -17.50 -8.14
N LEU A 396 8.94 -17.82 -7.73
CA LEU A 396 9.31 -18.96 -6.91
C LEU A 396 9.71 -18.47 -5.52
N LYS A 397 9.30 -19.18 -4.47
CA LYS A 397 9.65 -18.84 -3.08
C LYS A 397 11.12 -19.19 -2.80
N ASP A 398 11.78 -18.31 -2.02
CA ASP A 398 13.18 -18.49 -1.57
C ASP A 398 13.36 -19.71 -0.65
#